data_f382f861124decc3f57949120551e278
#
_entry.id   f382f861124decc3f57949120551e278
#
_cell.length_a   1.000
_cell.length_b   1.000
_cell.length_c   1.000
_cell.angle_alpha   90.00
_cell.angle_beta   90.00
_cell.angle_gamma   90.00
#
_symmetry.space_group_name_H-M   'P 1'
#
loop_
_entity.id
_entity.type
_entity.pdbx_description
1 polymer ?
#
loop_
_entity_poly.entity_id
_entity_poly.type
_entity_poly.pdbx_seq_one_letter_code
_entity_poly.pdbx_strand_id
1 'polypeptide(L)' 'MSTSSISIGELEAKYPLYCKALKMLIKQGKISAELQRTLCWDRLRLLHRSLPRQYKSPEHLMLMIQAEFSSIQDA' A
#
# COMPACT_ATOMS: atom_id res chain seq x y z
N MET A 1 -4.81 -26.23 2.05
CA MET A 1 -4.58 -25.79 2.04
C MET A 1 -4.48 -24.79 2.00
N SER A 2 -4.48 -24.33 2.10
CA SER A 2 -4.40 -23.61 1.98
C SER A 2 -3.80 -22.86 1.97
N THR A 3 -3.37 -22.83 2.00
CA THR A 3 -2.75 -22.20 1.96
C THR A 3 -2.52 -21.01 1.53
N SER A 4 -2.89 -20.26 1.56
CA SER A 4 -2.79 -18.93 1.09
C SER A 4 -2.13 -18.00 2.07
N SER A 5 -1.60 -18.50 3.11
CA SER A 5 -0.90 -17.60 4.04
C SER A 5 0.49 -17.32 3.50
N ILE A 6 0.78 -16.03 3.39
CA ILE A 6 2.06 -15.56 2.90
C ILE A 6 2.94 -15.22 4.11
N SER A 7 4.22 -15.54 4.03
CA SER A 7 5.13 -15.28 5.14
C SER A 7 5.46 -13.79 5.23
N ILE A 8 5.84 -13.35 6.42
CA ILE A 8 6.24 -11.96 6.64
C ILE A 8 7.46 -11.62 5.78
N GLY A 9 8.39 -12.56 5.64
CA GLY A 9 9.56 -12.36 4.80
C GLY A 9 9.20 -12.08 3.35
N GLU A 10 8.20 -12.79 2.83
CA GLU A 10 7.73 -12.55 1.48
C GLU A 10 7.07 -11.19 1.35
N LEU A 11 6.28 -10.82 2.35
CA LEU A 11 5.64 -9.51 2.34
C LEU A 11 6.68 -8.40 2.35
N GLU A 12 7.72 -8.55 3.17
CA GLU A 12 8.77 -7.56 3.22
C GLU A 12 9.53 -7.46 1.90
N ALA A 13 9.80 -8.60 1.28
CA ALA A 13 10.51 -8.64 0.02
C ALA A 13 9.72 -7.94 -1.09
N LYS A 14 8.40 -8.03 -1.03
CA LYS A 14 7.53 -7.44 -2.04
C LYS A 14 6.98 -6.07 -1.65
N TYR A 15 7.38 -5.58 -0.48
CA TYR A 15 6.90 -4.29 0.01
C TYR A 15 7.05 -3.15 -1.03
N PRO A 16 8.22 -3.00 -1.68
CA PRO A 16 8.36 -1.93 -2.69
C PRO A 16 7.37 -2.09 -3.85
N LEU A 17 7.06 -3.33 -4.22
CA LEU A 17 6.11 -3.59 -5.28
C LEU A 17 4.70 -3.16 -4.88
N TYR A 18 4.33 -3.43 -3.64
CA TYR A 18 3.01 -3.03 -3.15
C TYR A 18 2.88 -1.50 -3.10
N CYS A 19 3.93 -0.83 -2.65
CA CYS A 19 3.93 0.63 -2.62
C CYS A 19 3.84 1.21 -4.03
N LYS A 20 4.56 0.63 -4.96
CA LYS A 20 4.54 1.07 -6.34
C LYS A 20 3.16 0.87 -6.95
N ALA A 21 2.54 -0.28 -6.68
CA ALA A 21 1.21 -0.56 -7.17
C ALA A 21 0.20 0.43 -6.62
N LEU A 22 0.28 0.72 -5.33
CA LEU A 22 -0.61 1.69 -4.70
C LEU A 22 -0.44 3.06 -5.33
N LYS A 23 0.80 3.47 -5.55
CA LYS A 23 1.09 4.76 -6.16
C LYS A 23 0.50 4.86 -7.57
N MET A 24 0.61 3.79 -8.34
CA MET A 24 0.06 3.77 -9.70
C MET A 24 -1.46 3.89 -9.68
N LEU A 25 -2.10 3.19 -8.74
CA LEU A 25 -3.56 3.23 -8.65
C LEU A 25 -4.04 4.64 -8.28
N ILE A 26 -3.34 5.28 -7.36
CA ILE A 26 -3.68 6.66 -6.97
C ILE A 26 -3.50 7.60 -8.16
N LYS A 27 -2.42 7.40 -8.91
CA LYS A 27 -2.15 8.20 -10.09
C LYS A 27 -3.24 8.03 -11.14
N GLN A 28 -3.85 6.85 -11.21
CA GLN A 28 -4.93 6.58 -12.14
C GLN A 28 -6.25 7.19 -11.69
N GLY A 29 -6.31 7.74 -10.50
CA GLY A 29 -7.51 8.38 -9.99
C GLY A 29 -8.43 7.47 -9.19
N LYS A 30 -7.93 6.33 -8.74
CA LYS A 30 -8.73 5.42 -7.94
C LYS A 30 -9.05 6.03 -6.59
N ILE A 31 -10.29 5.89 -6.15
CA ILE A 31 -10.71 6.38 -4.84
C ILE A 31 -10.34 5.36 -3.77
N SER A 32 -10.37 5.82 -2.51
CA SER A 32 -9.95 4.97 -1.40
C SER A 32 -10.76 3.69 -1.30
N ALA A 33 -12.05 3.74 -1.60
CA ALA A 33 -12.90 2.55 -1.55
C ALA A 33 -12.42 1.49 -2.53
N GLU A 34 -11.94 1.92 -3.70
CA GLU A 34 -11.41 1.00 -4.70
C GLU A 34 -10.05 0.48 -4.29
N LEU A 35 -9.22 1.34 -3.72
CA LEU A 35 -7.89 0.96 -3.25
C LEU A 35 -7.97 -0.13 -2.19
N GLN A 36 -8.95 -0.02 -1.29
CA GLN A 36 -9.10 -0.98 -0.21
C GLN A 36 -9.45 -2.38 -0.69
N ARG A 37 -9.88 -2.51 -1.93
CA ARG A 37 -10.23 -3.80 -2.51
C ARG A 37 -9.06 -4.45 -3.24
N THR A 38 -7.94 -3.78 -3.32
CA THR A 38 -6.79 -4.29 -4.07
C THR A 38 -5.93 -5.20 -3.20
N LEU A 39 -5.19 -6.07 -3.87
CA LEU A 39 -4.29 -6.99 -3.18
C LEU A 39 -3.17 -6.23 -2.48
N CYS A 40 -2.64 -5.19 -3.12
CA CYS A 40 -1.55 -4.44 -2.53
C CYS A 40 -1.98 -3.79 -1.21
N TRP A 41 -3.20 -3.26 -1.15
CA TRP A 41 -3.73 -2.69 0.09
C TRP A 41 -3.78 -3.73 1.20
N ASP A 42 -4.30 -4.92 0.86
CA ASP A 42 -4.43 -6.00 1.82
C ASP A 42 -3.07 -6.44 2.36
N ARG A 43 -2.09 -6.57 1.47
CA ARG A 43 -0.74 -6.99 1.86
C ARG A 43 -0.06 -5.92 2.71
N LEU A 44 -0.23 -4.66 2.36
CA LEU A 44 0.33 -3.56 3.14
C LEU A 44 -0.29 -3.52 4.53
N ARG A 45 -1.58 -3.80 4.63
CA ARG A 45 -2.24 -3.86 5.92
C ARG A 45 -1.66 -4.98 6.78
N LEU A 46 -1.42 -6.14 6.17
CA LEU A 46 -0.82 -7.26 6.90
C LEU A 46 0.56 -6.91 7.43
N LEU A 47 1.36 -6.24 6.61
CA LEU A 47 2.69 -5.79 7.04
C LEU A 47 2.60 -4.82 8.20
N HIS A 48 1.69 -3.87 8.11
CA HIS A 48 1.51 -2.90 9.18
C HIS A 48 1.10 -3.57 10.49
N ARG A 49 0.20 -4.54 10.40
CA ARG A 49 -0.28 -5.25 11.59
C ARG A 49 0.82 -6.10 12.21
N SER A 50 1.68 -6.67 11.38
CA SER A 50 2.75 -7.54 11.86
C SER A 50 3.95 -6.74 12.37
N LEU A 51 4.27 -5.65 11.68
CA LEU A 51 5.45 -4.83 11.96
C LEU A 51 5.06 -3.34 11.97
N PRO A 52 4.24 -2.91 12.92
CA PRO A 52 3.70 -1.55 12.90
C PRO A 52 4.76 -0.46 13.02
N ARG A 53 5.91 -0.79 13.59
CA ARG A 53 6.98 0.21 13.73
C ARG A 53 7.80 0.37 12.46
N GLN A 54 7.82 -0.65 11.62
CA GLN A 54 8.63 -0.63 10.40
C GLN A 54 7.82 -0.20 9.18
N TYR A 55 6.54 -0.54 9.15
CA TYR A 55 5.70 -0.31 7.99
C TYR A 55 4.46 0.47 8.40
N LYS A 56 4.17 1.51 7.64
CA LYS A 56 3.00 2.33 7.87
C LYS A 56 1.75 1.65 7.32
N SER A 57 0.59 2.04 7.83
CA SER A 57 -0.66 1.51 7.32
C SER A 57 -0.88 1.94 5.87
N PRO A 58 -1.65 1.18 5.10
CA PRO A 58 -1.92 1.56 3.71
C PRO A 58 -2.65 2.90 3.62
N GLU A 59 -3.49 3.22 4.59
CA GLU A 59 -4.16 4.51 4.63
C GLU A 59 -3.17 5.65 4.76
N HIS A 60 -2.19 5.48 5.63
CA HIS A 60 -1.16 6.48 5.81
C HIS A 60 -0.32 6.65 4.54
N LEU A 61 0.02 5.53 3.91
CA LEU A 61 0.77 5.56 2.65
C LEU A 61 -0.02 6.26 1.56
N MET A 62 -1.32 5.99 1.50
CA MET A 62 -2.19 6.65 0.53
C MET A 62 -2.17 8.17 0.72
N LEU A 63 -2.28 8.62 1.94
CA LEU A 63 -2.27 10.06 2.22
C LEU A 63 -0.93 10.69 1.84
N MET A 64 0.17 9.99 2.13
CA MET A 64 1.49 10.48 1.77
C MET A 64 1.65 10.62 0.26
N ILE A 65 1.18 9.62 -0.48
CA ILE A 65 1.28 9.62 -1.93
C ILE A 65 0.40 10.73 -2.52
N GLN A 66 -0.81 10.89 -1.99
CA GLN A 66 -1.70 11.93 -2.45
C GLN A 66 -1.11 13.31 -2.21
N ALA A 67 -0.44 13.48 -1.09
CA ALA A 67 0.22 14.74 -0.78
C ALA A 67 1.34 15.04 -1.76
N GLU A 68 2.09 14.01 -2.15
CA GLU A 68 3.16 14.16 -3.15
C GLU A 68 2.60 14.65 -4.48
N PHE A 69 1.52 14.02 -4.93
CA PHE A 69 0.92 14.40 -6.22
C PHE A 69 0.35 15.81 -6.16
N SER A 70 -0.26 16.15 -5.04
CA SER A 70 -0.82 17.48 -4.85
C SER A 70 0.29 18.52 -4.89
N SER A 71 1.40 18.23 -4.26
CA SER A 71 2.55 19.13 -4.23
C SER A 71 3.12 19.37 -5.62
N ILE A 72 3.18 18.30 -6.42
CA ILE A 72 3.68 18.41 -7.80
C ILE A 72 2.75 19.24 -8.65
N GLN A 73 1.44 19.07 -8.48
CA GLN A 73 0.46 19.81 -9.25
C GLN A 73 0.45 21.29 -8.88
N ASP A 74 0.83 21.58 -7.67
CA ASP A 74 0.83 22.92 -7.16
C ASP A 74 1.94 23.80 -7.74
N ALA A 75 2.91 23.15 -8.31
CA ALA A 75 4.08 23.85 -8.87
C ALA A 75 3.76 24.58 -10.20
#